data_143a6ff4d3cdd14d35c6087d0e725ddb
#
_entry.id   143a6ff4d3cdd14d35c6087d0e725ddb
#
_cell.length_a   1.000
_cell.length_b   1.000
_cell.length_c   1.000
_cell.angle_alpha   90.00
_cell.angle_beta   90.00
_cell.angle_gamma   90.00
#
_symmetry.space_group_name_H-M   'P 1'
#
loop_
_entity.id
_entity.type
_entity.pdbx_description
1 polymer ?
#
loop_
_entity_poly.entity_id
_entity_poly.type
_entity_poly.pdbx_seq_one_letter_code
_entity_poly.pdbx_strand_id
1 'polypeptide(L)'
;MTTENLDIDYTKYDFKDSTEMYVHLSKKGISKNTVIEISKMKNEPQWMLDFRLRSFEIFMQKPMPTWGGDLSTIDFQNIYYYAKASDGVAKDWDDVPDNVKNTFDKLGIPEAEKKFLAGVGAQYESEVVYHSLREDLAKQGVLFLDTDQALIDHPELFKKYFGKIIPPEDNKFAALNSAVWSGGSFIYVPPGVHIDMPLQAYFRINAENIGQFERTLIIVDEGAEVHYIEGCTAPVYSSESLHSAVVELVAHKDAKLRYTTIQNWSSDVYNLVTKRAYAYEGATVEWIDGNIGSKLTMKYPGVYLMGERAYGETLSIAFAGKGQHQDTGAKMVHLAPNTTSKVTSKSVSRLDGRSTYRGMLNVAKGATGVKSTVRCDALLMDDTSKTDTYPYMVIDQEDATITHEATVGKIGDEQIFYLMSRGFSEEYALSLIVNGFMEPFTKELPMEYAVELNRLIKLEMDDSVG
;
A
#
# COMPACT_ATOMS: atom_id res chain seq x y z
N MET A 1 37.54 13.58 -0.79
CA MET A 1 36.18 13.85 -1.21
C MET A 1 35.45 14.29 0.03
N THR A 2 35.05 15.53 0.09
CA THR A 2 34.29 16.10 1.22
C THR A 2 32.97 15.38 1.33
N THR A 3 32.76 14.72 2.46
CA THR A 3 31.45 14.23 2.87
C THR A 3 30.54 15.45 3.03
N GLU A 4 29.71 15.75 2.05
CA GLU A 4 28.56 16.60 2.28
C GLU A 4 27.69 15.85 3.33
N ASN A 5 27.76 16.34 4.55
CA ASN A 5 26.70 16.09 5.51
C ASN A 5 25.42 16.63 4.88
N LEU A 6 24.60 15.77 4.29
CA LEU A 6 23.23 16.09 3.96
C LEU A 6 22.55 16.41 5.29
N ASP A 7 22.36 17.70 5.54
CA ASP A 7 21.61 18.19 6.71
C ASP A 7 20.16 17.68 6.53
N ILE A 8 19.86 16.54 7.13
CA ILE A 8 18.56 15.89 7.00
C ILE A 8 17.63 16.60 7.98
N ASP A 9 16.72 17.38 7.46
CA ASP A 9 15.67 18.02 8.25
C ASP A 9 14.61 16.99 8.65
N TYR A 10 14.73 16.49 9.87
CA TYR A 10 13.82 15.50 10.47
C TYR A 10 12.42 16.07 10.74
N THR A 11 12.28 17.38 10.84
CA THR A 11 10.96 18.03 11.07
C THR A 11 10.09 18.01 9.83
N LYS A 12 10.61 17.59 8.68
CA LYS A 12 9.91 17.55 7.39
C LYS A 12 8.66 16.65 7.42
N TYR A 13 8.64 15.61 8.26
CA TYR A 13 7.54 14.66 8.35
C TYR A 13 6.70 14.80 9.62
N ASP A 14 7.23 15.47 10.65
CA ASP A 14 6.58 15.61 11.97
C ASP A 14 5.83 16.95 12.09
N PHE A 15 4.85 17.17 11.22
CA PHE A 15 3.92 18.27 11.34
C PHE A 15 2.49 17.76 11.25
N LYS A 16 1.59 18.28 12.10
CA LYS A 16 0.19 17.85 12.24
C LYS A 16 -0.74 19.05 12.34
N ASP A 17 -1.98 18.83 11.90
CA ASP A 17 -3.03 19.85 12.00
C ASP A 17 -3.79 19.76 13.33
N SER A 18 -4.39 20.89 13.72
CA SER A 18 -5.41 20.88 14.76
C SER A 18 -6.75 20.43 14.19
N THR A 19 -7.57 19.75 14.99
CA THR A 19 -8.91 19.30 14.57
C THR A 19 -9.87 20.46 14.26
N GLU A 20 -9.52 21.69 14.59
CA GLU A 20 -10.30 22.92 14.28
C GLU A 20 -10.22 23.33 12.81
N MET A 21 -9.31 22.74 12.02
CA MET A 21 -9.10 23.09 10.61
C MET A 21 -10.01 22.34 9.63
N TYR A 22 -10.84 21.39 10.10
CA TYR A 22 -11.69 20.59 9.24
C TYR A 22 -13.04 21.25 8.99
N VAL A 23 -13.48 21.24 7.72
CA VAL A 23 -14.83 21.67 7.30
C VAL A 23 -15.88 20.76 7.91
N HIS A 24 -15.57 19.46 7.98
CA HIS A 24 -16.39 18.47 8.66
C HIS A 24 -15.53 17.40 9.33
N LEU A 25 -15.93 17.02 10.53
CA LEU A 25 -15.38 15.90 11.28
C LEU A 25 -16.53 15.06 11.84
N SER A 26 -16.58 13.77 11.52
CA SER A 26 -17.57 12.85 12.07
C SER A 26 -17.44 12.75 13.59
N LYS A 27 -18.43 12.21 14.26
CA LYS A 27 -18.27 11.83 15.67
C LYS A 27 -17.33 10.62 15.76
N LYS A 28 -16.60 10.49 16.88
CA LYS A 28 -15.82 9.31 17.18
C LYS A 28 -16.72 8.07 17.29
N GLY A 29 -16.17 6.94 16.88
CA GLY A 29 -16.80 5.65 16.97
C GLY A 29 -17.56 5.21 15.73
N ILE A 30 -17.52 3.88 15.50
CA ILE A 30 -18.25 3.26 14.41
C ILE A 30 -19.65 2.85 14.86
N SER A 31 -20.65 3.29 14.11
CA SER A 31 -22.05 2.95 14.34
C SER A 31 -22.81 2.95 13.02
N LYS A 32 -24.04 2.41 13.03
CA LYS A 32 -24.94 2.51 11.87
C LYS A 32 -25.17 3.96 11.45
N ASN A 33 -25.26 4.88 12.41
CA ASN A 33 -25.46 6.31 12.12
C ASN A 33 -24.22 6.92 11.46
N THR A 34 -23.01 6.57 11.89
CA THR A 34 -21.75 6.99 11.26
C THR A 34 -21.73 6.57 9.78
N VAL A 35 -22.13 5.35 9.46
CA VAL A 35 -22.18 4.83 8.07
C VAL A 35 -23.21 5.59 7.23
N ILE A 36 -24.39 5.87 7.78
CA ILE A 36 -25.45 6.65 7.10
C ILE A 36 -25.00 8.10 6.86
N GLU A 37 -24.32 8.71 7.84
CA GLU A 37 -23.79 10.08 7.73
C GLU A 37 -22.77 10.20 6.59
N ILE A 38 -21.79 9.28 6.50
CA ILE A 38 -20.80 9.22 5.41
C ILE A 38 -21.51 9.13 4.05
N SER A 39 -22.42 8.19 3.89
CA SER A 39 -23.14 7.99 2.61
C SER A 39 -23.98 9.23 2.22
N LYS A 40 -24.62 9.87 3.20
CA LYS A 40 -25.38 11.09 2.98
C LYS A 40 -24.50 12.27 2.54
N MET A 41 -23.35 12.45 3.19
CA MET A 41 -22.42 13.52 2.85
C MET A 41 -21.85 13.38 1.45
N LYS A 42 -21.64 12.14 1.01
CA LYS A 42 -21.14 11.81 -0.32
C LYS A 42 -22.24 11.77 -1.40
N ASN A 43 -23.50 12.03 -1.04
CA ASN A 43 -24.66 11.96 -1.95
C ASN A 43 -24.74 10.61 -2.71
N GLU A 44 -24.42 9.52 -2.05
CA GLU A 44 -24.35 8.21 -2.67
C GLU A 44 -25.73 7.66 -3.09
N PRO A 45 -25.80 6.85 -4.16
CA PRO A 45 -27.03 6.16 -4.52
C PRO A 45 -27.41 5.10 -3.46
N GLN A 46 -28.72 4.81 -3.34
CA GLN A 46 -29.26 3.91 -2.32
C GLN A 46 -28.55 2.55 -2.26
N TRP A 47 -28.19 1.97 -3.42
CA TRP A 47 -27.50 0.67 -3.45
C TRP A 47 -26.11 0.69 -2.78
N MET A 48 -25.42 1.84 -2.78
CA MET A 48 -24.15 1.99 -2.08
C MET A 48 -24.38 2.09 -0.58
N LEU A 49 -25.40 2.83 -0.12
CA LEU A 49 -25.77 2.84 1.28
C LEU A 49 -26.14 1.43 1.78
N ASP A 50 -26.89 0.65 0.99
CA ASP A 50 -27.25 -0.72 1.33
C ASP A 50 -26.02 -1.63 1.42
N PHE A 51 -25.06 -1.46 0.50
CA PHE A 51 -23.76 -2.14 0.54
C PHE A 51 -22.97 -1.80 1.81
N ARG A 52 -22.90 -0.52 2.17
CA ARG A 52 -22.21 -0.06 3.39
C ARG A 52 -22.85 -0.62 4.67
N LEU A 53 -24.17 -0.58 4.76
CA LEU A 53 -24.89 -1.07 5.93
C LEU A 53 -24.74 -2.58 6.11
N ARG A 54 -24.84 -3.36 5.01
CA ARG A 54 -24.52 -4.79 5.03
C ARG A 54 -23.07 -5.05 5.48
N SER A 55 -22.14 -4.27 4.97
CA SER A 55 -20.71 -4.39 5.33
C SER A 55 -20.47 -4.08 6.82
N PHE A 56 -21.16 -3.09 7.37
CA PHE A 56 -21.13 -2.78 8.79
C PHE A 56 -21.66 -3.94 9.65
N GLU A 57 -22.74 -4.59 9.24
CA GLU A 57 -23.28 -5.77 9.94
C GLU A 57 -22.27 -6.93 9.93
N ILE A 58 -21.63 -7.17 8.78
CA ILE A 58 -20.56 -8.17 8.65
C ILE A 58 -19.38 -7.83 9.56
N PHE A 59 -18.94 -6.55 9.58
CA PHE A 59 -17.87 -6.10 10.47
C PHE A 59 -18.19 -6.37 11.94
N MET A 60 -19.41 -6.08 12.38
CA MET A 60 -19.83 -6.30 13.76
C MET A 60 -19.83 -7.79 14.15
N GLN A 61 -20.18 -8.67 13.22
CA GLN A 61 -20.25 -10.11 13.45
C GLN A 61 -18.90 -10.82 13.36
N LYS A 62 -17.97 -10.32 12.52
CA LYS A 62 -16.64 -10.96 12.35
C LYS A 62 -15.79 -10.78 13.60
N PRO A 63 -15.20 -11.87 14.13
CA PRO A 63 -14.23 -11.75 15.22
C PRO A 63 -12.95 -11.03 14.75
N MET A 64 -12.18 -10.52 15.69
CA MET A 64 -10.81 -10.08 15.42
C MET A 64 -9.96 -11.27 14.97
N PRO A 65 -8.99 -11.08 14.07
CA PRO A 65 -8.02 -12.11 13.73
C PRO A 65 -7.26 -12.54 14.99
N THR A 66 -7.05 -13.85 15.13
CA THR A 66 -6.26 -14.46 16.22
C THR A 66 -4.82 -14.78 15.80
N TRP A 67 -4.45 -14.37 14.61
CA TRP A 67 -3.14 -14.55 13.99
C TRP A 67 -2.61 -13.19 13.52
N GLY A 68 -1.34 -13.11 13.22
CA GLY A 68 -0.67 -11.85 12.84
C GLY A 68 -0.11 -11.14 14.07
N GLY A 69 -0.06 -9.80 14.01
CA GLY A 69 0.40 -8.98 15.11
C GLY A 69 -0.68 -8.73 16.18
N ASP A 70 -0.30 -8.03 17.24
CA ASP A 70 -1.22 -7.68 18.32
C ASP A 70 -2.18 -6.56 17.90
N LEU A 71 -3.46 -6.88 17.88
CA LEU A 71 -4.57 -5.98 17.51
C LEU A 71 -5.43 -5.61 18.74
N SER A 72 -5.02 -6.01 19.94
CA SER A 72 -5.84 -5.91 21.16
C SER A 72 -6.08 -4.48 21.62
N THR A 73 -5.21 -3.53 21.26
CA THR A 73 -5.31 -2.13 21.68
C THR A 73 -6.12 -1.27 20.69
N ILE A 74 -6.57 -1.80 19.55
CA ILE A 74 -7.40 -1.04 18.62
C ILE A 74 -8.77 -0.75 19.26
N ASP A 75 -9.03 0.52 19.54
CA ASP A 75 -10.33 1.00 20.01
C ASP A 75 -11.13 1.63 18.86
N PHE A 76 -11.99 0.83 18.25
CA PHE A 76 -12.88 1.28 17.17
C PHE A 76 -13.84 2.40 17.59
N GLN A 77 -14.04 2.66 18.88
CA GLN A 77 -14.90 3.73 19.36
C GLN A 77 -14.16 5.05 19.57
N ASN A 78 -12.81 5.04 19.51
CA ASN A 78 -11.97 6.23 19.65
C ASN A 78 -11.41 6.75 18.31
N ILE A 79 -11.95 6.33 17.18
CA ILE A 79 -11.50 6.71 15.84
C ILE A 79 -12.55 7.61 15.17
N TYR A 80 -12.11 8.66 14.48
CA TYR A 80 -12.91 9.41 13.52
C TYR A 80 -12.89 8.71 12.16
N TYR A 81 -14.06 8.35 11.64
CA TYR A 81 -14.19 7.56 10.41
C TYR A 81 -14.33 8.39 9.15
N TYR A 82 -14.52 9.70 9.30
CA TYR A 82 -14.58 10.62 8.20
C TYR A 82 -14.15 12.01 8.62
N ALA A 83 -13.25 12.61 7.87
CA ALA A 83 -12.77 13.96 8.04
C ALA A 83 -12.61 14.63 6.67
N LYS A 84 -13.15 15.86 6.52
CA LYS A 84 -13.09 16.65 5.30
C LYS A 84 -12.37 17.95 5.58
N ALA A 85 -11.21 18.15 4.92
CA ALA A 85 -10.37 19.33 5.13
C ALA A 85 -10.76 20.51 4.23
N SER A 86 -11.39 20.26 3.06
CA SER A 86 -11.77 21.31 2.09
C SER A 86 -13.04 20.96 1.35
N ASP A 87 -13.71 21.97 0.77
CA ASP A 87 -14.85 21.75 -0.11
C ASP A 87 -14.39 21.64 -1.58
N GLY A 88 -14.59 20.47 -2.18
CA GLY A 88 -14.31 20.19 -3.58
C GLY A 88 -12.90 19.69 -3.88
N VAL A 89 -12.71 19.17 -5.10
CA VAL A 89 -11.44 18.68 -5.66
C VAL A 89 -10.89 19.73 -6.60
N ALA A 90 -9.65 20.18 -6.36
CA ALA A 90 -8.97 21.12 -7.24
C ALA A 90 -8.47 20.43 -8.51
N LYS A 91 -8.61 21.09 -9.66
CA LYS A 91 -8.06 20.64 -10.95
C LYS A 91 -6.68 21.25 -11.23
N ASP A 92 -6.41 22.39 -10.64
CA ASP A 92 -5.11 23.05 -10.66
C ASP A 92 -4.54 23.03 -9.25
N TRP A 93 -3.22 22.76 -9.14
CA TRP A 93 -2.55 22.76 -7.86
C TRP A 93 -2.61 24.12 -7.17
N ASP A 94 -2.69 25.20 -7.96
CA ASP A 94 -2.78 26.55 -7.43
C ASP A 94 -4.11 26.82 -6.70
N ASP A 95 -5.15 26.06 -7.00
CA ASP A 95 -6.47 26.14 -6.35
C ASP A 95 -6.58 25.30 -5.07
N VAL A 96 -5.58 24.48 -4.74
CA VAL A 96 -5.55 23.70 -3.50
C VAL A 96 -5.36 24.63 -2.30
N PRO A 97 -6.08 24.47 -1.17
CA PRO A 97 -5.90 25.31 0.02
C PRO A 97 -4.45 25.34 0.52
N ASP A 98 -3.97 26.51 0.95
CA ASP A 98 -2.57 26.73 1.32
C ASP A 98 -2.08 25.81 2.45
N ASN A 99 -2.93 25.50 3.43
CA ASN A 99 -2.58 24.55 4.50
C ASN A 99 -2.30 23.14 3.95
N VAL A 100 -3.10 22.70 2.99
CA VAL A 100 -2.92 21.38 2.33
C VAL A 100 -1.70 21.42 1.40
N LYS A 101 -1.53 22.50 0.58
CA LYS A 101 -0.34 22.71 -0.25
C LYS A 101 0.94 22.62 0.57
N ASN A 102 1.00 23.41 1.66
CA ASN A 102 2.17 23.45 2.55
C ASN A 102 2.51 22.08 3.11
N THR A 103 1.51 21.21 3.34
CA THR A 103 1.70 19.85 3.77
C THR A 103 2.41 19.02 2.70
N PHE A 104 1.90 19.01 1.47
CA PHE A 104 2.48 18.25 0.38
C PHE A 104 3.84 18.83 -0.09
N ASP A 105 4.03 20.15 -0.04
CA ASP A 105 5.31 20.79 -0.35
C ASP A 105 6.41 20.40 0.66
N LYS A 106 6.07 20.37 1.96
CA LYS A 106 6.97 19.86 3.01
C LYS A 106 7.33 18.38 2.80
N LEU A 107 6.42 17.56 2.31
CA LEU A 107 6.69 16.17 1.97
C LEU A 107 7.60 16.03 0.73
N GLY A 108 7.81 17.12 -0.01
CA GLY A 108 8.72 17.16 -1.15
C GLY A 108 8.16 16.55 -2.41
N ILE A 109 6.84 16.70 -2.63
CA ILE A 109 6.27 16.45 -3.94
C ILE A 109 6.74 17.59 -4.85
N PRO A 110 7.81 17.44 -5.64
CA PRO A 110 8.37 18.53 -6.42
C PRO A 110 7.37 18.93 -7.51
N GLU A 111 7.29 20.24 -7.83
CA GLU A 111 6.53 20.70 -9.02
C GLU A 111 7.01 20.03 -10.32
N ALA A 112 8.28 19.61 -10.37
CA ALA A 112 8.86 18.89 -11.50
C ALA A 112 8.22 17.52 -11.70
N GLU A 113 7.89 16.77 -10.62
CA GLU A 113 7.20 15.47 -10.71
C GLU A 113 5.80 15.62 -11.28
N LYS A 114 5.08 16.68 -10.93
CA LYS A 114 3.73 16.98 -11.45
C LYS A 114 3.72 17.15 -12.97
N LYS A 115 4.82 17.59 -13.58
CA LYS A 115 4.96 17.82 -15.03
C LYS A 115 5.38 16.58 -15.83
N PHE A 116 5.96 15.58 -15.16
CA PHE A 116 6.52 14.38 -15.82
C PHE A 116 5.67 13.12 -15.65
N LEU A 117 4.54 13.17 -14.94
CA LEU A 117 3.66 12.02 -14.72
C LEU A 117 2.49 12.00 -15.72
N ALA A 118 1.93 10.81 -15.94
CA ALA A 118 0.73 10.65 -16.75
C ALA A 118 -0.52 11.21 -16.07
N GLY A 119 -0.54 11.21 -14.74
CA GLY A 119 -1.58 11.80 -13.89
C GLY A 119 -1.19 11.76 -12.42
N VAL A 120 -1.75 12.67 -11.63
CA VAL A 120 -1.47 12.82 -10.20
C VAL A 120 -2.76 12.98 -9.41
N GLY A 121 -2.90 12.24 -8.32
CA GLY A 121 -3.93 12.42 -7.30
C GLY A 121 -3.31 12.76 -5.96
N ALA A 122 -3.98 13.57 -5.15
CA ALA A 122 -3.59 13.82 -3.76
C ALA A 122 -4.81 13.71 -2.85
N GLN A 123 -4.73 12.83 -1.86
CA GLN A 123 -5.74 12.66 -0.83
C GLN A 123 -5.21 13.16 0.50
N TYR A 124 -6.04 13.94 1.17
CA TYR A 124 -5.81 14.45 2.50
C TYR A 124 -6.94 14.00 3.40
N GLU A 125 -6.63 13.23 4.44
CA GLU A 125 -7.61 12.55 5.29
C GLU A 125 -8.55 11.65 4.48
N SER A 126 -9.86 11.93 4.51
CA SER A 126 -10.89 11.10 3.87
C SER A 126 -11.24 11.54 2.44
N GLU A 127 -10.65 12.63 1.93
CA GLU A 127 -11.08 13.21 0.64
C GLU A 127 -9.89 13.43 -0.30
N VAL A 128 -10.11 13.22 -1.60
CA VAL A 128 -9.18 13.66 -2.64
C VAL A 128 -9.30 15.18 -2.78
N VAL A 129 -8.17 15.87 -2.66
CA VAL A 129 -8.10 17.35 -2.69
C VAL A 129 -7.57 17.90 -3.99
N TYR A 130 -6.83 17.08 -4.74
CA TYR A 130 -6.28 17.43 -6.04
C TYR A 130 -6.26 16.21 -6.97
N HIS A 131 -6.56 16.45 -8.24
CA HIS A 131 -6.51 15.41 -9.27
C HIS A 131 -6.22 15.98 -10.65
N SER A 132 -5.30 15.35 -11.40
CA SER A 132 -5.00 15.69 -12.79
C SER A 132 -4.69 14.45 -13.63
N LEU A 133 -5.02 14.50 -14.93
CA LEU A 133 -4.70 13.49 -15.92
C LEU A 133 -4.27 14.19 -17.22
N ARG A 134 -3.26 13.68 -17.90
CA ARG A 134 -2.83 14.19 -19.22
C ARG A 134 -3.98 14.13 -20.23
N GLU A 135 -4.19 15.21 -20.98
CA GLU A 135 -5.29 15.34 -21.93
C GLU A 135 -5.27 14.29 -23.06
N ASP A 136 -4.07 13.89 -23.50
CA ASP A 136 -3.93 12.87 -24.54
C ASP A 136 -4.41 11.50 -24.07
N LEU A 137 -4.23 11.15 -22.79
CA LEU A 137 -4.75 9.93 -22.17
C LEU A 137 -6.26 10.00 -21.98
N ALA A 138 -6.77 11.16 -21.51
CA ALA A 138 -8.20 11.38 -21.38
C ALA A 138 -8.93 11.25 -22.73
N LYS A 139 -8.33 11.76 -23.83
CA LYS A 139 -8.86 11.62 -25.20
C LYS A 139 -8.86 10.17 -25.69
N GLN A 140 -7.99 9.32 -25.16
CA GLN A 140 -7.98 7.87 -25.43
C GLN A 140 -8.98 7.09 -24.55
N GLY A 141 -9.72 7.76 -23.67
CA GLY A 141 -10.72 7.17 -22.79
C GLY A 141 -10.16 6.60 -21.49
N VAL A 142 -8.90 6.93 -21.13
CA VAL A 142 -8.35 6.60 -19.83
C VAL A 142 -9.11 7.38 -18.76
N LEU A 143 -9.54 6.68 -17.72
CA LEU A 143 -10.10 7.30 -16.52
C LEU A 143 -9.07 7.17 -15.39
N PHE A 144 -8.80 8.29 -14.76
CA PHE A 144 -8.15 8.35 -13.46
C PHE A 144 -8.94 9.35 -12.63
N LEU A 145 -9.68 8.86 -11.66
CA LEU A 145 -10.65 9.63 -10.88
C LEU A 145 -10.49 9.32 -9.41
N ASP A 146 -11.02 10.18 -8.58
CA ASP A 146 -11.39 9.81 -7.22
C ASP A 146 -12.46 8.70 -7.26
N THR A 147 -12.35 7.73 -6.35
CA THR A 147 -13.29 6.59 -6.30
C THR A 147 -14.72 7.04 -6.00
N ASP A 148 -14.90 8.10 -5.21
CA ASP A 148 -16.22 8.69 -4.95
C ASP A 148 -16.84 9.31 -6.22
N GLN A 149 -16.02 10.02 -7.02
CA GLN A 149 -16.46 10.60 -8.29
C GLN A 149 -16.80 9.51 -9.31
N ALA A 150 -15.98 8.44 -9.36
CA ALA A 150 -16.22 7.31 -10.27
C ALA A 150 -17.55 6.58 -9.99
N LEU A 151 -17.96 6.49 -8.73
CA LEU A 151 -19.26 5.95 -8.33
C LEU A 151 -20.43 6.70 -8.98
N ILE A 152 -20.31 8.02 -9.10
CA ILE A 152 -21.36 8.90 -9.65
C ILE A 152 -21.32 8.93 -11.18
N ASP A 153 -20.12 9.15 -11.77
CA ASP A 153 -19.97 9.37 -13.20
C ASP A 153 -19.97 8.08 -14.04
N HIS A 154 -19.50 6.96 -13.44
CA HIS A 154 -19.37 5.68 -14.13
C HIS A 154 -20.04 4.51 -13.36
N PRO A 155 -21.33 4.63 -12.95
CA PRO A 155 -21.99 3.70 -12.03
C PRO A 155 -22.04 2.25 -12.54
N GLU A 156 -22.16 2.04 -13.85
CA GLU A 156 -22.23 0.68 -14.41
C GLU A 156 -20.88 -0.03 -14.36
N LEU A 157 -19.79 0.69 -14.71
CA LEU A 157 -18.42 0.18 -14.61
C LEU A 157 -18.07 -0.07 -13.14
N PHE A 158 -18.42 0.86 -12.27
CA PHE A 158 -18.21 0.74 -10.84
C PHE A 158 -18.90 -0.48 -10.24
N LYS A 159 -20.20 -0.68 -10.47
CA LYS A 159 -20.98 -1.84 -9.99
C LYS A 159 -20.43 -3.18 -10.47
N LYS A 160 -19.85 -3.20 -11.68
CA LYS A 160 -19.31 -4.42 -12.28
C LYS A 160 -18.13 -4.98 -11.49
N TYR A 161 -17.30 -4.12 -10.91
CA TYR A 161 -16.02 -4.52 -10.30
C TYR A 161 -15.89 -4.24 -8.81
N PHE A 162 -16.45 -3.14 -8.32
CA PHE A 162 -16.31 -2.71 -6.93
C PHE A 162 -16.86 -3.72 -5.93
N GLY A 163 -16.03 -4.13 -4.97
CA GLY A 163 -16.39 -5.11 -3.95
C GLY A 163 -16.61 -6.53 -4.47
N LYS A 164 -16.11 -6.84 -5.69
CA LYS A 164 -16.22 -8.18 -6.29
C LYS A 164 -14.96 -9.01 -6.14
N ILE A 165 -13.81 -8.36 -6.11
CA ILE A 165 -12.52 -9.00 -5.93
C ILE A 165 -12.23 -9.17 -4.45
N ILE A 166 -12.53 -8.15 -3.64
CA ILE A 166 -12.46 -8.18 -2.19
C ILE A 166 -13.84 -7.83 -1.61
N PRO A 167 -14.72 -8.82 -1.44
CA PRO A 167 -16.03 -8.59 -0.84
C PRO A 167 -15.91 -8.32 0.67
N PRO A 168 -16.93 -7.72 1.30
CA PRO A 168 -16.95 -7.47 2.76
C PRO A 168 -16.74 -8.72 3.60
N GLU A 169 -17.11 -9.88 3.07
CA GLU A 169 -16.99 -11.18 3.73
C GLU A 169 -15.54 -11.68 3.81
N ASP A 170 -14.58 -11.06 3.10
CA ASP A 170 -13.19 -11.54 3.05
C ASP A 170 -12.55 -11.58 4.43
N ASN A 171 -12.47 -10.44 5.09
CA ASN A 171 -11.93 -10.32 6.45
C ASN A 171 -12.57 -9.14 7.20
N LYS A 172 -12.29 -9.02 8.50
CA LYS A 172 -12.88 -7.97 9.35
C LYS A 172 -12.55 -6.56 8.86
N PHE A 173 -11.31 -6.31 8.42
CA PHE A 173 -10.86 -4.99 7.95
C PHE A 173 -11.38 -4.66 6.55
N ALA A 174 -11.57 -5.65 5.69
CA ALA A 174 -12.27 -5.47 4.42
C ALA A 174 -13.75 -5.11 4.64
N ALA A 175 -14.41 -5.70 5.63
CA ALA A 175 -15.76 -5.34 6.04
C ALA A 175 -15.82 -3.91 6.58
N LEU A 176 -14.86 -3.53 7.45
CA LEU A 176 -14.73 -2.18 7.98
C LEU A 176 -14.57 -1.15 6.85
N ASN A 177 -13.57 -1.35 5.99
CA ASN A 177 -13.35 -0.49 4.83
C ASN A 177 -14.62 -0.38 3.99
N SER A 178 -15.26 -1.52 3.65
CA SER A 178 -16.50 -1.52 2.85
C SER A 178 -17.65 -0.74 3.48
N ALA A 179 -17.69 -0.62 4.81
CA ALA A 179 -18.70 0.16 5.53
C ALA A 179 -18.41 1.68 5.53
N VAL A 180 -17.13 2.06 5.62
CA VAL A 180 -16.74 3.46 5.87
C VAL A 180 -15.75 4.04 4.85
N TRP A 181 -15.48 3.37 3.74
CA TRP A 181 -14.50 3.83 2.75
C TRP A 181 -14.77 5.27 2.26
N SER A 182 -13.69 5.98 1.99
CA SER A 182 -13.70 7.34 1.45
C SER A 182 -12.45 7.57 0.64
N GLY A 183 -12.59 8.17 -0.54
CA GLY A 183 -11.48 8.43 -1.43
C GLY A 183 -10.84 7.16 -2.00
N GLY A 184 -9.62 7.30 -2.45
CA GLY A 184 -8.88 6.28 -3.19
C GLY A 184 -8.83 6.59 -4.68
N SER A 185 -8.21 5.71 -5.45
CA SER A 185 -8.02 5.89 -6.88
C SER A 185 -8.91 4.93 -7.68
N PHE A 186 -9.66 5.48 -8.62
CA PHE A 186 -10.36 4.71 -9.65
C PHE A 186 -9.64 4.89 -10.99
N ILE A 187 -9.16 3.79 -11.57
CA ILE A 187 -8.46 3.81 -12.85
C ILE A 187 -9.09 2.82 -13.80
N TYR A 188 -9.40 3.28 -15.01
CA TYR A 188 -9.78 2.42 -16.13
C TYR A 188 -8.89 2.73 -17.33
N VAL A 189 -8.24 1.71 -17.86
CA VAL A 189 -7.41 1.81 -19.07
C VAL A 189 -8.07 1.01 -20.18
N PRO A 190 -8.53 1.68 -21.28
CA PRO A 190 -9.23 1.02 -22.38
C PRO A 190 -8.36 0.02 -23.14
N PRO A 191 -8.96 -0.90 -23.94
CA PRO A 191 -8.22 -1.89 -24.69
C PRO A 191 -7.09 -1.31 -25.55
N GLY A 192 -5.91 -1.92 -25.49
CA GLY A 192 -4.74 -1.56 -26.29
C GLY A 192 -4.07 -0.23 -25.96
N VAL A 193 -4.49 0.46 -24.90
CA VAL A 193 -3.87 1.72 -24.47
C VAL A 193 -2.67 1.41 -23.57
N HIS A 194 -1.51 1.96 -23.95
CA HIS A 194 -0.27 1.85 -23.18
C HIS A 194 0.05 3.20 -22.55
N ILE A 195 0.11 3.26 -21.23
CA ILE A 195 0.47 4.46 -20.49
C ILE A 195 1.98 4.41 -20.19
N ASP A 196 2.73 5.26 -20.88
CA ASP A 196 4.19 5.30 -20.92
C ASP A 196 4.85 5.81 -19.62
N MET A 197 4.10 6.57 -18.83
CA MET A 197 4.56 7.15 -17.56
C MET A 197 3.61 6.77 -16.42
N PRO A 198 4.09 6.65 -15.17
CA PRO A 198 3.22 6.26 -14.07
C PRO A 198 2.07 7.23 -13.83
N LEU A 199 0.91 6.68 -13.45
CA LEU A 199 -0.12 7.39 -12.70
C LEU A 199 0.25 7.32 -11.21
N GLN A 200 0.04 8.41 -10.47
CA GLN A 200 0.50 8.49 -9.09
C GLN A 200 -0.55 9.06 -8.15
N ALA A 201 -0.64 8.52 -6.94
CA ALA A 201 -1.43 9.11 -5.86
C ALA A 201 -0.64 9.22 -4.56
N TYR A 202 -0.92 10.28 -3.82
CA TYR A 202 -0.37 10.53 -2.49
C TYR A 202 -1.49 10.53 -1.47
N PHE A 203 -1.28 9.80 -0.37
CA PHE A 203 -2.21 9.69 0.74
C PHE A 203 -1.56 10.20 2.03
N ARG A 204 -2.23 11.12 2.70
CA ARG A 204 -1.75 11.71 3.95
C ARG A 204 -2.82 11.67 5.02
N ILE A 205 -2.49 11.10 6.19
CA ILE A 205 -3.19 11.32 7.45
C ILE A 205 -2.42 12.42 8.18
N ASN A 206 -3.10 13.47 8.66
CA ASN A 206 -2.42 14.60 9.28
C ASN A 206 -3.02 15.03 10.64
N ALA A 207 -4.04 14.35 11.15
CA ALA A 207 -4.57 14.60 12.48
C ALA A 207 -4.73 13.33 13.32
N GLU A 208 -4.67 13.52 14.61
CA GLU A 208 -4.71 12.48 15.63
C GLU A 208 -6.08 11.77 15.71
N ASN A 209 -6.09 10.47 15.90
CA ASN A 209 -7.29 9.61 15.96
C ASN A 209 -8.13 9.59 14.67
N ILE A 210 -7.65 10.10 13.55
CA ILE A 210 -8.32 9.94 12.28
C ILE A 210 -7.92 8.60 11.66
N GLY A 211 -8.92 7.82 11.26
CA GLY A 211 -8.72 6.64 10.44
C GLY A 211 -8.75 6.98 8.95
N GLN A 212 -7.93 6.29 8.15
CA GLN A 212 -7.97 6.40 6.69
C GLN A 212 -8.43 5.07 6.10
N PHE A 213 -9.43 5.14 5.23
CA PHE A 213 -10.16 3.97 4.71
C PHE A 213 -10.33 4.07 3.19
N GLU A 214 -9.26 4.38 2.47
CA GLU A 214 -9.31 4.52 1.01
C GLU A 214 -9.63 3.18 0.33
N ARG A 215 -10.26 3.28 -0.84
CA ARG A 215 -10.57 2.12 -1.67
C ARG A 215 -10.16 2.37 -3.12
N THR A 216 -9.11 1.69 -3.54
CA THR A 216 -8.55 1.78 -4.89
C THR A 216 -9.08 0.65 -5.77
N LEU A 217 -9.55 1.00 -6.97
CA LEU A 217 -10.01 0.06 -7.99
C LEU A 217 -9.33 0.37 -9.33
N ILE A 218 -8.53 -0.57 -9.84
CA ILE A 218 -7.83 -0.42 -11.13
C ILE A 218 -8.25 -1.52 -12.09
N ILE A 219 -8.72 -1.13 -13.27
CA ILE A 219 -9.17 -2.01 -14.33
C ILE A 219 -8.33 -1.72 -15.56
N VAL A 220 -7.58 -2.71 -16.02
CA VAL A 220 -6.75 -2.63 -17.23
C VAL A 220 -7.33 -3.60 -18.24
N ASP A 221 -7.87 -3.05 -19.34
CA ASP A 221 -8.59 -3.83 -20.32
C ASP A 221 -7.63 -4.55 -21.30
N GLU A 222 -8.16 -5.32 -22.24
CA GLU A 222 -7.41 -6.24 -23.11
C GLU A 222 -6.22 -5.56 -23.78
N GLY A 223 -5.01 -6.12 -23.59
CA GLY A 223 -3.76 -5.65 -24.19
C GLY A 223 -3.30 -4.27 -23.71
N ALA A 224 -3.92 -3.68 -22.71
CA ALA A 224 -3.54 -2.38 -22.16
C ALA A 224 -2.43 -2.49 -21.10
N GLU A 225 -1.75 -1.37 -20.81
CA GLU A 225 -0.64 -1.35 -19.87
C GLU A 225 -0.68 -0.08 -19.00
N VAL A 226 -0.47 -0.26 -17.68
CA VAL A 226 -0.35 0.83 -16.71
C VAL A 226 0.63 0.51 -15.59
N HIS A 227 1.36 1.51 -15.17
CA HIS A 227 2.08 1.54 -13.90
C HIS A 227 1.42 2.58 -12.98
N TYR A 228 0.95 2.15 -11.81
CA TYR A 228 0.40 3.02 -10.78
C TYR A 228 1.32 3.03 -9.56
N ILE A 229 1.56 4.21 -9.01
CA ILE A 229 2.41 4.41 -7.83
C ILE A 229 1.60 5.07 -6.73
N GLU A 230 1.73 4.56 -5.52
CA GLU A 230 1.06 5.07 -4.32
C GLU A 230 2.07 5.38 -3.23
N GLY A 231 2.04 6.60 -2.72
CA GLY A 231 2.80 7.04 -1.55
C GLY A 231 1.88 7.31 -0.38
N CYS A 232 2.14 6.69 0.79
CA CYS A 232 1.34 6.89 1.99
C CYS A 232 2.21 7.34 3.15
N THR A 233 1.79 8.40 3.87
CA THR A 233 2.54 8.92 5.01
C THR A 233 1.62 9.42 6.14
N ALA A 234 2.12 9.35 7.39
CA ALA A 234 1.53 10.00 8.56
C ALA A 234 2.63 10.54 9.49
N PRO A 235 2.40 11.68 10.18
CA PRO A 235 3.30 12.14 11.25
C PRO A 235 3.14 11.29 12.51
N VAL A 236 4.03 11.48 13.48
CA VAL A 236 3.94 10.86 14.80
C VAL A 236 2.85 11.50 15.65
N TYR A 237 2.00 10.70 16.26
CA TYR A 237 0.93 11.13 17.16
C TYR A 237 1.15 10.60 18.58
N SER A 238 0.34 11.08 19.52
CA SER A 238 0.31 10.59 20.90
C SER A 238 -0.68 9.45 21.10
N SER A 239 -1.50 9.15 20.09
CA SER A 239 -2.50 8.09 20.11
C SER A 239 -2.48 7.27 18.83
N GLU A 240 -2.94 6.03 18.94
CA GLU A 240 -2.96 5.07 17.84
C GLU A 240 -3.95 5.48 16.75
N SER A 241 -3.50 5.42 15.50
CA SER A 241 -4.30 5.67 14.30
C SER A 241 -4.49 4.38 13.50
N LEU A 242 -5.58 4.30 12.71
CA LEU A 242 -5.91 3.13 11.90
C LEU A 242 -5.94 3.47 10.41
N HIS A 243 -5.05 2.87 9.66
CA HIS A 243 -5.13 2.81 8.20
C HIS A 243 -5.65 1.44 7.79
N SER A 244 -6.79 1.40 7.10
CA SER A 244 -7.40 0.15 6.64
C SER A 244 -7.92 0.30 5.22
N ALA A 245 -7.02 0.11 4.26
CA ALA A 245 -7.29 0.25 2.84
C ALA A 245 -7.73 -1.06 2.17
N VAL A 246 -8.43 -0.93 1.06
CA VAL A 246 -8.73 -2.05 0.15
C VAL A 246 -8.30 -1.69 -1.26
N VAL A 247 -7.52 -2.57 -1.91
CA VAL A 247 -7.06 -2.40 -3.29
C VAL A 247 -7.50 -3.59 -4.14
N GLU A 248 -8.31 -3.30 -5.15
CA GLU A 248 -8.87 -4.26 -6.10
C GLU A 248 -8.29 -4.01 -7.50
N LEU A 249 -7.60 -5.00 -8.07
CA LEU A 249 -7.00 -4.90 -9.40
C LEU A 249 -7.59 -5.93 -10.35
N VAL A 250 -7.83 -5.52 -11.59
CA VAL A 250 -8.26 -6.40 -12.70
C VAL A 250 -7.35 -6.16 -13.89
N ALA A 251 -6.64 -7.20 -14.33
CA ALA A 251 -5.90 -7.22 -15.58
C ALA A 251 -6.58 -8.21 -16.53
N HIS A 252 -7.24 -7.67 -17.57
CA HIS A 252 -7.89 -8.48 -18.60
C HIS A 252 -6.87 -9.14 -19.51
N LYS A 253 -7.32 -9.84 -20.55
CA LYS A 253 -6.47 -10.62 -21.44
C LYS A 253 -5.29 -9.80 -21.97
N ASP A 254 -4.07 -10.38 -21.83
CA ASP A 254 -2.79 -9.81 -22.29
C ASP A 254 -2.49 -8.39 -21.71
N ALA A 255 -3.22 -7.94 -20.69
CA ALA A 255 -2.99 -6.67 -20.00
C ALA A 255 -1.78 -6.74 -19.07
N LYS A 256 -1.13 -5.59 -18.85
CA LYS A 256 -0.04 -5.44 -17.88
C LYS A 256 -0.36 -4.38 -16.86
N LEU A 257 -0.33 -4.76 -15.59
CA LEU A 257 -0.60 -3.87 -14.47
C LEU A 257 0.53 -4.00 -13.43
N ARG A 258 1.26 -2.91 -13.24
CA ARG A 258 2.22 -2.77 -12.13
C ARG A 258 1.67 -1.79 -11.11
N TYR A 259 1.65 -2.22 -9.85
CA TYR A 259 1.26 -1.40 -8.70
C TYR A 259 2.43 -1.29 -7.74
N THR A 260 2.95 -0.09 -7.58
CA THR A 260 4.03 0.22 -6.64
C THR A 260 3.49 0.99 -5.46
N THR A 261 3.84 0.61 -4.23
CA THR A 261 3.49 1.38 -3.04
C THR A 261 4.71 1.55 -2.14
N ILE A 262 4.87 2.76 -1.61
CA ILE A 262 5.83 3.07 -0.56
C ILE A 262 5.05 3.66 0.61
N GLN A 263 5.08 2.94 1.71
CA GLN A 263 4.39 3.33 2.94
C GLN A 263 5.41 3.69 4.01
N ASN A 264 5.30 4.92 4.49
CA ASN A 264 6.08 5.46 5.60
C ASN A 264 5.11 5.97 6.67
N TRP A 265 4.70 5.08 7.54
CA TRP A 265 3.80 5.37 8.63
C TRP A 265 4.56 5.61 9.93
N SER A 266 4.05 6.48 10.77
CA SER A 266 4.59 6.63 12.13
C SER A 266 4.38 5.37 12.99
N SER A 267 5.17 5.26 14.04
CA SER A 267 5.24 4.08 14.94
C SER A 267 3.96 3.81 15.75
N ASP A 268 2.95 4.66 15.66
CA ASP A 268 1.64 4.54 16.32
C ASP A 268 0.51 4.12 15.39
N VAL A 269 0.79 3.90 14.09
CA VAL A 269 -0.23 3.54 13.08
C VAL A 269 -0.39 2.02 12.97
N TYR A 270 -1.64 1.55 13.02
CA TYR A 270 -2.03 0.23 12.54
C TYR A 270 -2.30 0.29 11.03
N ASN A 271 -1.50 -0.40 10.24
CA ASN A 271 -1.57 -0.43 8.79
C ASN A 271 -2.12 -1.79 8.31
N LEU A 272 -3.45 -1.88 8.16
CA LEU A 272 -4.17 -3.14 7.96
C LEU A 272 -4.83 -3.14 6.57
N VAL A 273 -4.08 -3.55 5.55
CA VAL A 273 -4.44 -3.40 4.14
C VAL A 273 -4.78 -4.73 3.49
N THR A 274 -5.88 -4.78 2.75
CA THR A 274 -6.26 -5.93 1.94
C THR A 274 -6.08 -5.61 0.45
N LYS A 275 -5.19 -6.34 -0.24
CA LYS A 275 -4.87 -6.16 -1.67
C LYS A 275 -5.12 -7.45 -2.44
N ARG A 276 -5.82 -7.36 -3.58
CA ARG A 276 -6.02 -8.52 -4.46
C ARG A 276 -6.13 -8.12 -5.93
N ALA A 277 -5.52 -8.93 -6.78
CA ALA A 277 -5.58 -8.79 -8.22
C ALA A 277 -6.15 -10.06 -8.88
N TYR A 278 -6.95 -9.89 -9.92
CA TYR A 278 -7.34 -10.92 -10.87
C TYR A 278 -6.57 -10.74 -12.17
N ALA A 279 -5.77 -11.74 -12.56
CA ALA A 279 -5.01 -11.78 -13.80
C ALA A 279 -5.66 -12.80 -14.75
N TYR A 280 -6.23 -12.33 -15.85
CA TYR A 280 -6.85 -13.18 -16.86
C TYR A 280 -5.82 -13.71 -17.86
N GLU A 281 -6.28 -14.34 -18.96
CA GLU A 281 -5.42 -14.98 -19.96
C GLU A 281 -4.26 -14.07 -20.41
N GLY A 282 -3.01 -14.56 -20.30
CA GLY A 282 -1.80 -13.84 -20.70
C GLY A 282 -1.49 -12.57 -19.90
N ALA A 283 -2.34 -12.18 -18.96
CA ALA A 283 -2.15 -10.95 -18.18
C ALA A 283 -0.96 -11.03 -17.21
N THR A 284 -0.34 -9.88 -16.96
CA THR A 284 0.74 -9.69 -16.00
C THR A 284 0.30 -8.75 -14.90
N VAL A 285 0.47 -9.17 -13.63
CA VAL A 285 0.27 -8.32 -12.46
C VAL A 285 1.51 -8.33 -11.60
N GLU A 286 2.01 -7.14 -11.27
CA GLU A 286 3.19 -6.94 -10.44
C GLU A 286 2.88 -6.04 -9.24
N TRP A 287 3.14 -6.54 -8.03
CA TRP A 287 3.13 -5.78 -6.79
C TRP A 287 4.56 -5.44 -6.36
N ILE A 288 4.87 -4.14 -6.27
CA ILE A 288 6.14 -3.64 -5.72
C ILE A 288 5.82 -2.92 -4.42
N ASP A 289 6.22 -3.46 -3.28
CA ASP A 289 5.63 -3.13 -1.99
C ASP A 289 6.69 -2.78 -0.94
N GLY A 290 6.84 -1.48 -0.61
CA GLY A 290 7.75 -0.97 0.42
C GLY A 290 7.01 -0.62 1.71
N ASN A 291 7.44 -1.21 2.84
CA ASN A 291 6.83 -1.05 4.14
C ASN A 291 7.85 -0.57 5.17
N ILE A 292 7.68 0.66 5.64
CA ILE A 292 8.51 1.29 6.66
C ILE A 292 7.60 1.92 7.71
N GLY A 293 8.05 1.91 8.94
CA GLY A 293 7.29 2.47 10.06
C GLY A 293 6.12 1.57 10.49
N SER A 294 5.06 2.16 10.99
CA SER A 294 3.89 1.52 11.63
C SER A 294 4.20 0.80 12.94
N LYS A 295 3.26 0.87 13.87
CA LYS A 295 3.24 -0.03 15.04
C LYS A 295 3.08 -1.48 14.58
N LEU A 296 2.12 -1.69 13.68
CA LEU A 296 1.85 -2.98 13.08
C LEU A 296 1.39 -2.82 11.63
N THR A 297 2.09 -3.46 10.70
CA THR A 297 1.59 -3.69 9.34
C THR A 297 1.07 -5.12 9.21
N MET A 298 -0.15 -5.30 8.68
CA MET A 298 -0.65 -6.58 8.20
C MET A 298 -1.10 -6.41 6.75
N LYS A 299 -0.27 -6.89 5.79
CA LYS A 299 -0.47 -6.66 4.37
C LYS A 299 0.04 -7.84 3.53
N TYR A 300 -0.86 -8.48 2.79
CA TYR A 300 -0.59 -9.69 2.01
C TYR A 300 -1.19 -9.58 0.61
N PRO A 301 -0.55 -8.84 -0.31
CA PRO A 301 -1.06 -8.70 -1.67
C PRO A 301 -1.24 -10.07 -2.33
N GLY A 302 -2.40 -10.24 -2.95
CA GLY A 302 -2.77 -11.49 -3.61
C GLY A 302 -2.84 -11.33 -5.13
N VAL A 303 -2.37 -12.35 -5.89
CA VAL A 303 -2.64 -12.48 -7.32
C VAL A 303 -3.36 -13.80 -7.56
N TYR A 304 -4.56 -13.70 -8.13
CA TYR A 304 -5.35 -14.84 -8.58
C TYR A 304 -5.16 -14.97 -10.10
N LEU A 305 -4.46 -15.99 -10.51
CA LEU A 305 -4.12 -16.29 -11.90
C LEU A 305 -5.27 -17.07 -12.52
N MET A 306 -6.24 -16.30 -13.06
CA MET A 306 -7.57 -16.75 -13.50
C MET A 306 -7.57 -17.33 -14.90
N GLY A 307 -6.61 -16.92 -15.73
CA GLY A 307 -6.53 -17.32 -17.14
C GLY A 307 -5.21 -17.99 -17.49
N GLU A 308 -5.22 -18.75 -18.59
CA GLU A 308 -4.03 -19.44 -19.07
C GLU A 308 -2.88 -18.47 -19.34
N ARG A 309 -1.63 -18.86 -18.99
CA ARG A 309 -0.39 -18.07 -19.15
C ARG A 309 -0.34 -16.76 -18.35
N ALA A 310 -1.27 -16.54 -17.43
CA ALA A 310 -1.18 -15.37 -16.56
C ALA A 310 0.08 -15.41 -15.68
N TYR A 311 0.65 -14.24 -15.44
CA TYR A 311 1.83 -14.04 -14.62
C TYR A 311 1.54 -13.14 -13.42
N GLY A 312 2.03 -13.53 -12.25
CA GLY A 312 1.95 -12.75 -11.02
C GLY A 312 3.30 -12.58 -10.34
N GLU A 313 3.67 -11.37 -9.99
CA GLU A 313 4.89 -11.10 -9.22
C GLU A 313 4.59 -10.26 -7.99
N THR A 314 5.29 -10.55 -6.89
CA THR A 314 5.35 -9.70 -5.71
C THR A 314 6.81 -9.51 -5.31
N LEU A 315 7.26 -8.27 -5.32
CA LEU A 315 8.52 -7.84 -4.73
C LEU A 315 8.20 -6.95 -3.52
N SER A 316 8.52 -7.43 -2.32
CA SER A 316 8.20 -6.75 -1.08
C SER A 316 9.45 -6.50 -0.25
N ILE A 317 9.53 -5.32 0.35
CA ILE A 317 10.47 -5.04 1.42
C ILE A 317 9.73 -4.62 2.69
N ALA A 318 10.32 -4.94 3.84
CA ALA A 318 9.85 -4.52 5.13
C ALA A 318 11.02 -4.10 6.02
N PHE A 319 10.90 -2.95 6.67
CA PHE A 319 11.85 -2.51 7.69
C PHE A 319 11.11 -2.37 9.03
N ALA A 320 11.54 -3.12 10.04
CA ALA A 320 10.97 -3.11 11.38
C ALA A 320 11.99 -2.53 12.37
N GLY A 321 11.75 -1.31 12.83
CA GLY A 321 12.49 -0.65 13.89
C GLY A 321 11.97 -0.98 15.28
N LYS A 322 12.39 -0.23 16.29
CA LYS A 322 12.02 -0.43 17.70
C LYS A 322 10.51 -0.42 17.91
N GLY A 323 9.98 -1.46 18.55
CA GLY A 323 8.56 -1.60 18.86
C GLY A 323 7.65 -1.85 17.65
N GLN A 324 8.19 -2.01 16.47
CA GLN A 324 7.46 -2.19 15.22
C GLN A 324 7.30 -3.68 14.87
N HIS A 325 6.16 -4.04 14.28
CA HIS A 325 5.94 -5.36 13.72
C HIS A 325 5.46 -5.27 12.27
N GLN A 326 6.30 -5.72 11.33
CA GLN A 326 5.97 -5.83 9.91
C GLN A 326 5.55 -7.27 9.60
N ASP A 327 4.24 -7.57 9.67
CA ASP A 327 3.67 -8.87 9.27
C ASP A 327 3.17 -8.76 7.82
N THR A 328 4.06 -9.06 6.89
CA THR A 328 3.84 -8.90 5.45
C THR A 328 3.95 -10.23 4.72
N GLY A 329 3.64 -10.24 3.42
CA GLY A 329 3.76 -11.47 2.64
C GLY A 329 3.14 -11.37 1.27
N ALA A 330 2.79 -12.53 0.69
CA ALA A 330 2.14 -12.59 -0.61
C ALA A 330 1.22 -13.81 -0.73
N LYS A 331 0.21 -13.70 -1.59
CA LYS A 331 -0.68 -14.82 -1.91
C LYS A 331 -0.68 -15.05 -3.43
N MET A 332 -0.31 -16.25 -3.86
CA MET A 332 -0.37 -16.66 -5.27
C MET A 332 -1.36 -17.80 -5.41
N VAL A 333 -2.41 -17.59 -6.21
CA VAL A 333 -3.47 -18.57 -6.42
C VAL A 333 -3.56 -18.89 -7.91
N HIS A 334 -3.10 -20.09 -8.28
CA HIS A 334 -3.10 -20.59 -9.65
C HIS A 334 -4.38 -21.37 -9.92
N LEU A 335 -5.24 -20.81 -10.78
CA LEU A 335 -6.56 -21.38 -11.13
C LEU A 335 -6.64 -21.84 -12.58
N ALA A 336 -5.62 -21.54 -13.40
CA ALA A 336 -5.58 -21.85 -14.82
C ALA A 336 -4.24 -22.49 -15.21
N PRO A 337 -4.18 -23.19 -16.37
CA PRO A 337 -2.95 -23.85 -16.84
C PRO A 337 -1.83 -22.86 -17.24
N ASN A 338 -0.60 -23.35 -17.19
CA ASN A 338 0.60 -22.65 -17.66
C ASN A 338 0.85 -21.30 -16.99
N THR A 339 0.27 -21.08 -15.81
CA THR A 339 0.45 -19.84 -15.05
C THR A 339 1.79 -19.84 -14.30
N THR A 340 2.36 -18.66 -14.14
CA THR A 340 3.65 -18.48 -13.46
C THR A 340 3.55 -17.43 -12.36
N SER A 341 4.21 -17.68 -11.23
CA SER A 341 4.33 -16.69 -10.18
C SER A 341 5.73 -16.58 -9.61
N LYS A 342 6.07 -15.38 -9.14
CA LYS A 342 7.34 -15.09 -8.47
C LYS A 342 7.08 -14.22 -7.24
N VAL A 343 7.62 -14.63 -6.11
CA VAL A 343 7.60 -13.85 -4.87
C VAL A 343 9.03 -13.64 -4.39
N THR A 344 9.39 -12.38 -4.18
CA THR A 344 10.65 -11.99 -3.54
C THR A 344 10.31 -11.09 -2.35
N SER A 345 10.59 -11.56 -1.14
CA SER A 345 10.38 -10.80 0.09
C SER A 345 11.71 -10.57 0.78
N LYS A 346 12.00 -9.32 1.11
CA LYS A 346 13.18 -8.96 1.89
C LYS A 346 12.76 -8.18 3.13
N SER A 347 13.34 -8.52 4.27
CA SER A 347 13.03 -7.82 5.52
C SER A 347 14.29 -7.50 6.31
N VAL A 348 14.25 -6.37 7.00
CA VAL A 348 15.27 -5.96 7.97
C VAL A 348 14.59 -5.72 9.30
N SER A 349 15.17 -6.25 10.38
CA SER A 349 14.70 -6.02 11.73
C SER A 349 15.85 -5.47 12.58
N ARG A 350 15.53 -4.44 13.39
CA ARG A 350 16.49 -3.71 14.22
C ARG A 350 15.89 -3.46 15.60
N LEU A 351 16.76 -3.49 16.62
CA LEU A 351 16.39 -3.29 18.02
C LEU A 351 15.28 -4.24 18.45
N ASP A 352 14.32 -4.24 19.02
CA ASP A 352 13.28 -5.26 19.27
C ASP A 352 12.26 -5.44 18.12
N GLY A 353 12.52 -4.80 16.96
CA GLY A 353 11.67 -4.89 15.78
C GLY A 353 11.46 -6.33 15.30
N ARG A 354 10.27 -6.59 14.78
CA ARG A 354 9.87 -7.91 14.30
C ARG A 354 9.41 -7.87 12.85
N SER A 355 9.98 -8.69 12.00
CA SER A 355 9.48 -8.95 10.66
C SER A 355 8.89 -10.34 10.54
N THR A 356 7.73 -10.45 9.93
CA THR A 356 7.06 -11.73 9.68
C THR A 356 6.72 -11.83 8.21
N TYR A 357 7.13 -12.90 7.56
CA TYR A 357 6.66 -13.25 6.21
C TYR A 357 5.54 -14.30 6.30
N ARG A 358 4.37 -14.02 5.70
CA ARG A 358 3.29 -14.99 5.51
C ARG A 358 3.02 -15.19 4.04
N GLY A 359 3.43 -16.33 3.51
CA GLY A 359 3.22 -16.70 2.12
C GLY A 359 2.09 -17.71 1.96
N MET A 360 1.24 -17.52 0.94
CA MET A 360 0.28 -18.53 0.51
C MET A 360 0.50 -18.83 -0.98
N LEU A 361 0.73 -20.10 -1.28
CA LEU A 361 0.72 -20.62 -2.64
C LEU A 361 -0.40 -21.67 -2.75
N ASN A 362 -1.34 -21.45 -3.64
CA ASN A 362 -2.40 -22.40 -3.94
C ASN A 362 -2.34 -22.76 -5.44
N VAL A 363 -2.25 -24.03 -5.76
CA VAL A 363 -2.34 -24.56 -7.12
C VAL A 363 -3.58 -25.46 -7.19
N ALA A 364 -4.63 -24.95 -7.83
CA ALA A 364 -5.89 -25.67 -7.92
C ALA A 364 -5.80 -26.87 -8.85
N LYS A 365 -6.68 -27.85 -8.61
CA LYS A 365 -6.82 -29.01 -9.51
C LYS A 365 -7.18 -28.55 -10.92
N GLY A 366 -6.41 -29.04 -11.91
CA GLY A 366 -6.57 -28.67 -13.32
C GLY A 366 -5.67 -27.49 -13.76
N ALA A 367 -5.02 -26.79 -12.86
CA ALA A 367 -4.01 -25.80 -13.19
C ALA A 367 -2.66 -26.48 -13.53
N THR A 368 -2.60 -27.11 -14.72
CA THR A 368 -1.43 -27.84 -15.20
C THR A 368 -0.28 -26.93 -15.61
N GLY A 369 0.97 -27.40 -15.56
CA GLY A 369 2.15 -26.67 -16.04
C GLY A 369 2.50 -25.40 -15.22
N VAL A 370 2.04 -25.31 -13.98
CA VAL A 370 2.31 -24.18 -13.08
C VAL A 370 3.79 -24.11 -12.73
N LYS A 371 4.33 -22.88 -12.72
CA LYS A 371 5.67 -22.57 -12.19
C LYS A 371 5.58 -21.50 -11.13
N SER A 372 6.16 -21.74 -9.95
CA SER A 372 6.19 -20.77 -8.86
C SER A 372 7.55 -20.74 -8.17
N THR A 373 8.06 -19.55 -7.95
CA THR A 373 9.29 -19.32 -7.18
C THR A 373 9.00 -18.40 -6.03
N VAL A 374 9.34 -18.79 -4.81
CA VAL A 374 9.22 -17.98 -3.60
C VAL A 374 10.58 -17.87 -2.94
N ARG A 375 11.04 -16.64 -2.73
CA ARG A 375 12.28 -16.35 -2.01
C ARG A 375 12.03 -15.32 -0.90
N CYS A 376 12.45 -15.69 0.32
CA CYS A 376 12.28 -14.86 1.52
C CYS A 376 13.66 -14.68 2.18
N ASP A 377 14.19 -13.46 2.14
CA ASP A 377 15.46 -13.13 2.78
C ASP A 377 15.19 -12.18 3.97
N ALA A 378 15.67 -12.52 5.16
CA ALA A 378 15.59 -11.69 6.35
C ALA A 378 16.97 -11.34 6.88
N LEU A 379 17.18 -10.06 7.25
CA LEU A 379 18.40 -9.54 7.83
C LEU A 379 18.11 -9.05 9.26
N LEU A 380 18.78 -9.66 10.24
CA LEU A 380 18.77 -9.22 11.63
C LEU A 380 19.97 -8.32 11.88
N MET A 381 19.72 -7.14 12.44
CA MET A 381 20.80 -6.17 12.71
C MET A 381 21.43 -6.36 14.09
N ASP A 382 20.70 -6.95 15.03
CA ASP A 382 21.13 -7.13 16.43
C ASP A 382 20.50 -8.39 17.07
N ASP A 383 20.84 -8.66 18.33
CA ASP A 383 20.40 -9.86 19.07
C ASP A 383 18.96 -9.77 19.59
N THR A 384 18.34 -8.60 19.60
CA THR A 384 16.97 -8.38 20.08
C THR A 384 15.94 -8.45 18.98
N SER A 385 16.38 -8.26 17.74
CA SER A 385 15.57 -8.32 16.52
C SER A 385 14.98 -9.70 16.28
N LYS A 386 13.79 -9.74 15.66
CA LYS A 386 13.06 -11.00 15.43
C LYS A 386 12.60 -11.11 13.98
N THR A 387 12.61 -12.34 13.47
CA THR A 387 12.00 -12.67 12.18
C THR A 387 11.27 -14.00 12.25
N ASP A 388 10.15 -14.10 11.54
CA ASP A 388 9.36 -15.33 11.41
C ASP A 388 8.99 -15.57 9.95
N THR A 389 8.85 -16.83 9.57
CA THR A 389 8.40 -17.22 8.23
C THR A 389 7.30 -18.27 8.34
N TYR A 390 6.13 -17.99 7.78
CA TYR A 390 4.97 -18.88 7.77
C TYR A 390 4.57 -19.21 6.33
N PRO A 391 5.20 -20.20 5.69
CA PRO A 391 4.79 -20.66 4.37
C PRO A 391 3.55 -21.55 4.48
N TYR A 392 2.57 -21.30 3.63
CA TYR A 392 1.39 -22.13 3.47
C TYR A 392 1.22 -22.52 2.00
N MET A 393 1.24 -23.83 1.71
CA MET A 393 1.14 -24.33 0.35
C MET A 393 0.05 -25.38 0.24
N VAL A 394 -0.85 -25.21 -0.74
CA VAL A 394 -1.84 -26.20 -1.14
C VAL A 394 -1.62 -26.48 -2.62
N ILE A 395 -1.22 -27.71 -2.95
CA ILE A 395 -0.84 -28.07 -4.31
C ILE A 395 -1.66 -29.29 -4.70
N ASP A 396 -2.74 -29.05 -5.47
CA ASP A 396 -3.66 -30.07 -5.93
C ASP A 396 -3.36 -30.54 -7.38
N GLN A 397 -2.11 -30.28 -7.86
CA GLN A 397 -1.68 -30.58 -9.22
C GLN A 397 -0.25 -31.16 -9.21
N GLU A 398 -0.08 -32.37 -9.80
CA GLU A 398 1.18 -33.14 -9.72
C GLU A 398 2.32 -32.58 -10.59
N ASP A 399 2.02 -31.93 -11.71
CA ASP A 399 3.00 -31.40 -12.67
C ASP A 399 3.48 -29.96 -12.36
N ALA A 400 3.12 -29.42 -11.20
CA ALA A 400 3.56 -28.11 -10.77
C ALA A 400 5.06 -28.11 -10.39
N THR A 401 5.79 -27.10 -10.88
CA THR A 401 7.20 -26.85 -10.50
C THR A 401 7.27 -25.71 -9.50
N ILE A 402 7.66 -26.00 -8.27
CA ILE A 402 7.66 -25.04 -7.18
C ILE A 402 9.02 -25.00 -6.51
N THR A 403 9.55 -23.79 -6.35
CA THR A 403 10.77 -23.53 -5.58
C THR A 403 10.43 -22.60 -4.41
N HIS A 404 10.83 -22.98 -3.21
CA HIS A 404 10.72 -22.12 -2.04
C HIS A 404 12.06 -22.09 -1.30
N GLU A 405 12.59 -20.89 -1.10
CA GLU A 405 13.85 -20.64 -0.41
C GLU A 405 13.63 -19.56 0.67
N ALA A 406 14.15 -19.80 1.86
CA ALA A 406 14.15 -18.82 2.94
C ALA A 406 15.54 -18.71 3.55
N THR A 407 16.02 -17.49 3.69
CA THR A 407 17.34 -17.19 4.26
C THR A 407 17.19 -16.21 5.41
N VAL A 408 17.83 -16.49 6.54
CA VAL A 408 17.97 -15.55 7.66
C VAL A 408 19.44 -15.32 7.91
N GLY A 409 19.87 -14.07 7.83
CA GLY A 409 21.22 -13.65 8.14
C GLY A 409 21.24 -12.62 9.28
N LYS A 410 22.29 -12.64 10.10
CA LYS A 410 22.64 -11.56 11.00
C LYS A 410 23.84 -10.80 10.44
N ILE A 411 23.88 -9.49 10.57
CA ILE A 411 25.06 -8.71 10.18
C ILE A 411 26.23 -9.14 11.09
N GLY A 412 27.29 -9.63 10.47
CA GLY A 412 28.48 -10.12 11.18
C GLY A 412 29.42 -8.99 11.57
N ASP A 413 29.99 -9.06 12.78
CA ASP A 413 30.98 -8.08 13.27
C ASP A 413 32.17 -7.94 12.33
N GLU A 414 32.56 -9.01 11.64
CA GLU A 414 33.65 -8.99 10.65
C GLU A 414 33.34 -8.11 9.44
N GLN A 415 32.08 -8.07 8.98
CA GLN A 415 31.65 -7.21 7.88
C GLN A 415 31.71 -5.75 8.28
N ILE A 416 31.22 -5.44 9.48
CA ILE A 416 31.27 -4.08 10.05
C ILE A 416 32.72 -3.67 10.23
N PHE A 417 33.54 -4.50 10.87
CA PHE A 417 34.96 -4.23 11.09
C PHE A 417 35.73 -4.00 9.78
N TYR A 418 35.44 -4.78 8.73
CA TYR A 418 36.06 -4.58 7.41
C TYR A 418 35.76 -3.19 6.85
N LEU A 419 34.51 -2.75 6.90
CA LEU A 419 34.12 -1.41 6.42
C LEU A 419 34.72 -0.30 7.29
N MET A 420 34.71 -0.47 8.63
CA MET A 420 35.33 0.48 9.56
C MET A 420 36.85 0.59 9.33
N SER A 421 37.54 -0.50 9.00
CA SER A 421 38.97 -0.49 8.66
C SER A 421 39.29 0.29 7.37
N ARG A 422 38.25 0.55 6.53
CA ARG A 422 38.34 1.39 5.32
C ARG A 422 38.01 2.85 5.60
N GLY A 423 37.75 3.22 6.88
CA GLY A 423 37.50 4.59 7.31
C GLY A 423 36.02 5.00 7.38
N PHE A 424 35.09 4.04 7.26
CA PHE A 424 33.68 4.32 7.46
C PHE A 424 33.32 4.30 8.96
N SER A 425 32.35 5.12 9.40
CA SER A 425 31.77 4.97 10.72
C SER A 425 30.95 3.69 10.80
N GLU A 426 30.71 3.17 11.98
CA GLU A 426 29.89 1.97 12.19
C GLU A 426 28.48 2.16 11.63
N GLU A 427 27.83 3.29 11.92
CA GLU A 427 26.50 3.63 11.40
C GLU A 427 26.45 3.63 9.86
N TYR A 428 27.47 4.26 9.24
CA TYR A 428 27.54 4.29 7.79
C TYR A 428 27.82 2.90 7.19
N ALA A 429 28.62 2.07 7.85
CA ALA A 429 28.88 0.69 7.45
C ALA A 429 27.59 -0.17 7.49
N LEU A 430 26.80 -0.04 8.55
CA LEU A 430 25.50 -0.67 8.69
C LEU A 430 24.54 -0.22 7.58
N SER A 431 24.44 1.07 7.33
CA SER A 431 23.61 1.66 6.27
C SER A 431 23.99 1.11 4.88
N LEU A 432 25.29 0.98 4.59
CA LEU A 432 25.75 0.40 3.32
C LEU A 432 25.32 -1.06 3.15
N ILE A 433 25.40 -1.87 4.21
CA ILE A 433 24.99 -3.28 4.17
C ILE A 433 23.48 -3.39 3.94
N VAL A 434 22.67 -2.60 4.68
CA VAL A 434 21.21 -2.58 4.54
C VAL A 434 20.79 -2.11 3.15
N ASN A 435 21.39 -1.02 2.64
CA ASN A 435 21.08 -0.51 1.30
C ASN A 435 21.44 -1.53 0.22
N GLY A 436 22.58 -2.23 0.33
CA GLY A 436 22.97 -3.31 -0.57
C GLY A 436 21.98 -4.50 -0.52
N PHE A 437 21.47 -4.83 0.66
CA PHE A 437 20.46 -5.87 0.83
C PHE A 437 19.13 -5.48 0.17
N MET A 438 18.74 -4.20 0.23
CA MET A 438 17.50 -3.66 -0.34
C MET A 438 17.61 -3.28 -1.82
N GLU A 439 18.82 -3.29 -2.41
CA GLU A 439 19.08 -2.83 -3.79
C GLU A 439 18.13 -3.43 -4.85
N PRO A 440 17.75 -4.72 -4.82
CA PRO A 440 16.83 -5.27 -5.81
C PRO A 440 15.48 -4.56 -5.87
N PHE A 441 15.01 -4.04 -4.73
CA PHE A 441 13.78 -3.27 -4.67
C PHE A 441 13.98 -1.84 -5.16
N THR A 442 15.05 -1.17 -4.74
CA THR A 442 15.32 0.22 -5.13
C THR A 442 15.50 0.39 -6.64
N LYS A 443 15.98 -0.64 -7.34
CA LYS A 443 16.10 -0.67 -8.80
C LYS A 443 14.76 -0.71 -9.55
N GLU A 444 13.71 -1.18 -8.90
CA GLU A 444 12.36 -1.25 -9.50
C GLU A 444 11.56 0.05 -9.29
N LEU A 445 12.08 0.98 -8.47
CA LEU A 445 11.45 2.25 -8.22
C LEU A 445 11.89 3.31 -9.22
N PRO A 446 11.03 4.27 -9.58
CA PRO A 446 11.47 5.51 -10.17
C PRO A 446 12.54 6.19 -9.30
N MET A 447 13.44 6.94 -9.91
CA MET A 447 14.65 7.46 -9.25
C MET A 447 14.32 8.30 -8.00
N GLU A 448 13.27 9.11 -8.06
CA GLU A 448 12.82 9.98 -6.97
C GLU A 448 12.39 9.15 -5.75
N TYR A 449 11.65 8.07 -5.99
CA TYR A 449 11.21 7.14 -4.94
C TYR A 449 12.37 6.30 -4.39
N ALA A 450 13.33 5.93 -5.21
CA ALA A 450 14.52 5.22 -4.76
C ALA A 450 15.36 6.11 -3.82
N VAL A 451 15.51 7.39 -4.14
CA VAL A 451 16.19 8.37 -3.29
C VAL A 451 15.45 8.55 -1.96
N GLU A 452 14.13 8.73 -2.02
CA GLU A 452 13.30 8.89 -0.82
C GLU A 452 13.33 7.64 0.07
N LEU A 453 13.22 6.45 -0.50
CA LEU A 453 13.32 5.20 0.26
C LEU A 453 14.67 5.08 0.98
N ASN A 454 15.78 5.34 0.28
CA ASN A 454 17.11 5.30 0.90
C ASN A 454 17.25 6.32 2.04
N ARG A 455 16.62 7.48 1.90
CA ARG A 455 16.55 8.48 2.95
C ARG A 455 15.73 7.99 4.15
N LEU A 456 14.56 7.39 3.92
CA LEU A 456 13.73 6.83 4.98
C LEU A 456 14.43 5.71 5.75
N ILE A 457 15.11 4.80 5.03
CA ILE A 457 15.93 3.77 5.65
C ILE A 457 17.04 4.40 6.52
N LYS A 458 17.69 5.46 6.04
CA LYS A 458 18.71 6.16 6.84
C LYS A 458 18.12 6.79 8.09
N LEU A 459 16.93 7.41 8.01
CA LEU A 459 16.23 7.97 9.16
C LEU A 459 15.90 6.90 10.22
N GLU A 460 15.38 5.76 9.78
CA GLU A 460 15.13 4.61 10.66
C GLU A 460 16.44 4.06 11.28
N MET A 461 17.57 4.19 10.58
CA MET A 461 18.89 3.77 11.09
C MET A 461 19.43 4.71 12.15
N ASP A 462 19.14 6.00 12.06
CA ASP A 462 19.71 7.05 12.95
C ASP A 462 18.92 7.24 14.26
N ASP A 463 17.91 6.37 14.58
CA ASP A 463 16.98 6.46 15.72
C ASP A 463 16.21 7.81 15.83
N SER A 464 16.14 8.56 14.74
CA SER A 464 15.60 9.92 14.71
C SER A 464 14.13 9.99 14.27
N VAL A 465 13.50 8.83 14.05
CA VAL A 465 12.07 8.69 13.77
C VAL A 465 11.43 7.92 14.92
N GLY A 466 10.95 8.64 15.93
CA GLY A 466 10.29 8.09 17.09
C GLY A 466 9.37 9.10 17.71
#